data_e542154b6db90beed7511baadfd809d4
#
_entry.id   e542154b6db90beed7511baadfd809d4
#
_cell.length_a   1.000
_cell.length_b   1.000
_cell.length_c   1.000
_cell.angle_alpha   90.00
_cell.angle_beta   90.00
_cell.angle_gamma   90.00
#
_symmetry.space_group_name_H-M   'P 1'
#
loop_
_entity.id
_entity.type
_entity.pdbx_description
1 polymer ?
#
loop_
_entity_poly.entity_id
_entity_poly.type
_entity_poly.pdbx_seq_one_letter_code
_entity_poly.pdbx_strand_id
1 'polypeptide(L)'
;VAVTDAAFAFVVYVLVAGRYNFETLLQYIASGLTGHAAFSGGIAGIGYAALGFGIHVGISAGFVVVYALLIAPRVRTRGAAAAAGVLYGALIWLFMNTVVLPLGRSTHEPFFNGYYIAFLIEHAVLVGLPIALILFGDNGSRKSSLPSA
;
A
#
# COMPACT_ATOMS: atom_id res chain seq x y z
N VAL A 1 -3.98 5.55 4.46
CA VAL A 1 -3.11 4.43 4.06
C VAL A 1 -2.48 4.69 2.69
N ALA A 2 -3.24 4.74 1.58
CA ALA A 2 -2.66 4.98 0.24
C ALA A 2 -1.82 6.28 0.18
N VAL A 3 -2.27 7.34 0.81
CA VAL A 3 -1.55 8.62 0.85
C VAL A 3 -0.27 8.54 1.68
N THR A 4 -0.30 7.83 2.81
CA THR A 4 0.89 7.67 3.68
C THR A 4 1.96 6.83 3.01
N ASP A 5 1.59 5.76 2.33
CA ASP A 5 2.48 4.91 1.55
C ASP A 5 3.08 5.68 0.35
N ALA A 6 2.25 6.36 -0.43
CA ALA A 6 2.74 7.20 -1.53
C ALA A 6 3.67 8.34 -1.05
N ALA A 7 3.37 8.95 0.10
CA ALA A 7 4.23 9.98 0.68
C ALA A 7 5.57 9.41 1.13
N PHE A 8 5.60 8.22 1.73
CA PHE A 8 6.84 7.54 2.10
C PHE A 8 7.69 7.19 0.87
N ALA A 9 7.06 6.62 -0.17
CA ALA A 9 7.74 6.32 -1.42
C ALA A 9 8.30 7.60 -2.10
N PHE A 10 7.56 8.70 -2.04
CA PHE A 10 8.04 10.01 -2.51
C PHE A 10 9.29 10.46 -1.73
N VAL A 11 9.25 10.41 -0.41
CA VAL A 11 10.42 10.79 0.42
C VAL A 11 11.62 9.93 0.07
N VAL A 12 11.45 8.61 0.03
CA VAL A 12 12.57 7.69 -0.19
C VAL A 12 13.12 7.80 -1.61
N TYR A 13 12.29 7.70 -2.64
CA TYR A 13 12.77 7.62 -4.02
C TYR A 13 13.04 8.97 -4.65
N VAL A 14 12.32 10.00 -4.27
CA VAL A 14 12.47 11.35 -4.86
C VAL A 14 13.45 12.20 -4.04
N LEU A 15 13.23 12.33 -2.73
CA LEU A 15 14.02 13.25 -1.92
C LEU A 15 15.34 12.64 -1.43
N VAL A 16 15.36 11.38 -1.01
CA VAL A 16 16.55 10.73 -0.44
C VAL A 16 17.41 10.10 -1.54
N ALA A 17 16.81 9.28 -2.39
CA ALA A 17 17.55 8.56 -3.43
C ALA A 17 17.78 9.39 -4.70
N GLY A 18 17.00 10.44 -4.94
CA GLY A 18 17.10 11.28 -6.16
C GLY A 18 16.90 10.51 -7.47
N ARG A 19 16.24 9.34 -7.41
CA ARG A 19 16.12 8.41 -8.54
C ARG A 19 14.97 8.75 -9.48
N TYR A 20 13.88 9.30 -8.94
CA TYR A 20 12.65 9.57 -9.67
C TYR A 20 12.12 10.97 -9.37
N ASN A 21 11.34 11.54 -10.26
CA ASN A 21 10.39 12.58 -9.91
C ASN A 21 9.04 11.97 -9.54
N PHE A 22 8.11 12.74 -9.01
CA PHE A 22 6.81 12.22 -8.55
C PHE A 22 5.98 11.62 -9.68
N GLU A 23 6.03 12.21 -10.87
CA GLU A 23 5.35 11.69 -12.06
C GLU A 23 5.89 10.31 -12.43
N THR A 24 7.20 10.16 -12.53
CA THR A 24 7.85 8.89 -12.87
C THR A 24 7.56 7.80 -11.84
N LEU A 25 7.46 8.14 -10.55
CA LEU A 25 7.08 7.20 -9.51
C LEU A 25 5.68 6.63 -9.75
N LEU A 26 4.71 7.48 -10.11
CA LEU A 26 3.36 7.04 -10.45
C LEU A 26 3.31 6.27 -11.77
N GLN A 27 4.07 6.68 -12.78
CA GLN A 27 4.23 5.96 -14.03
C GLN A 27 4.81 4.56 -13.81
N TYR A 28 5.71 4.40 -12.83
CA TYR A 28 6.23 3.07 -12.47
C TYR A 28 5.12 2.14 -11.99
N ILE A 29 4.16 2.63 -11.21
CA ILE A 29 2.99 1.83 -10.79
C ILE A 29 2.13 1.47 -12.02
N ALA A 30 1.87 2.41 -12.92
CA ALA A 30 1.12 2.16 -14.15
C ALA A 30 1.82 1.15 -15.05
N SER A 31 3.16 1.12 -15.07
CA SER A 31 3.95 0.22 -15.90
C SER A 31 3.71 -1.26 -15.56
N GLY A 32 3.24 -1.56 -14.37
CA GLY A 32 2.80 -2.90 -14.00
C GLY A 32 1.72 -3.47 -14.94
N LEU A 33 0.84 -2.62 -15.49
CA LEU A 33 -0.17 -3.00 -16.47
C LEU A 33 0.26 -2.70 -17.91
N THR A 34 0.89 -1.57 -18.15
CA THR A 34 1.12 -1.02 -19.49
C THR A 34 2.54 -1.20 -20.02
N GLY A 35 3.46 -1.68 -19.16
CA GLY A 35 4.86 -1.84 -19.52
C GLY A 35 5.55 -0.49 -19.81
N HIS A 36 6.50 -0.49 -20.72
CA HIS A 36 7.30 0.69 -21.07
C HIS A 36 6.50 1.90 -21.57
N ALA A 37 5.29 1.71 -22.09
CA ALA A 37 4.44 2.80 -22.55
C ALA A 37 4.10 3.80 -21.43
N ALA A 38 4.12 3.36 -20.16
CA ALA A 38 3.89 4.22 -19.01
C ALA A 38 4.87 5.39 -18.90
N PHE A 39 6.09 5.24 -19.40
CA PHE A 39 7.16 6.25 -19.30
C PHE A 39 7.18 7.24 -20.47
N SER A 40 6.05 7.41 -21.15
CA SER A 40 5.87 8.45 -22.16
C SER A 40 5.93 9.84 -21.52
N GLY A 41 6.44 10.81 -22.28
CA GLY A 41 6.46 12.22 -21.83
C GLY A 41 5.17 12.98 -22.17
N GLY A 42 5.11 14.23 -21.69
CA GLY A 42 4.02 15.16 -22.00
C GLY A 42 2.66 14.72 -21.48
N ILE A 43 1.59 15.03 -22.22
CA ILE A 43 0.19 14.73 -21.80
C ILE A 43 -0.03 13.22 -21.59
N ALA A 44 0.56 12.38 -22.42
CA ALA A 44 0.47 10.93 -22.25
C ALA A 44 1.09 10.47 -20.94
N GLY A 45 2.24 11.02 -20.55
CA GLY A 45 2.90 10.75 -19.27
C GLY A 45 2.03 11.12 -18.07
N ILE A 46 1.39 12.28 -18.11
CA ILE A 46 0.42 12.70 -17.07
C ILE A 46 -0.74 11.71 -16.98
N GLY A 47 -1.25 11.22 -18.12
CA GLY A 47 -2.30 10.21 -18.16
C GLY A 47 -1.88 8.89 -17.48
N TYR A 48 -0.65 8.43 -17.73
CA TYR A 48 -0.12 7.25 -17.06
C TYR A 48 0.16 7.46 -15.57
N ALA A 49 0.61 8.64 -15.18
CA ALA A 49 0.77 8.96 -13.75
C ALA A 49 -0.59 8.95 -13.04
N ALA A 50 -1.64 9.52 -13.63
CA ALA A 50 -3.00 9.46 -13.09
C ALA A 50 -3.53 8.01 -13.00
N LEU A 51 -3.27 7.19 -14.01
CA LEU A 51 -3.58 5.75 -13.99
C LEU A 51 -2.84 5.05 -12.84
N GLY A 52 -1.54 5.31 -12.68
CA GLY A 52 -0.74 4.74 -11.61
C GLY A 52 -1.25 5.10 -10.22
N PHE A 53 -1.65 6.35 -10.02
CA PHE A 53 -2.29 6.79 -8.79
C PHE A 53 -3.62 6.04 -8.54
N GLY A 54 -4.46 5.92 -9.56
CA GLY A 54 -5.72 5.15 -9.48
C GLY A 54 -5.50 3.68 -9.12
N ILE A 55 -4.51 3.03 -9.74
CA ILE A 55 -4.12 1.64 -9.43
C ILE A 55 -3.67 1.54 -7.97
N HIS A 56 -2.82 2.45 -7.51
CA HIS A 56 -2.31 2.47 -6.15
C HIS A 56 -3.44 2.59 -5.11
N VAL A 57 -4.37 3.52 -5.33
CA VAL A 57 -5.56 3.68 -4.47
C VAL A 57 -6.43 2.42 -4.50
N GLY A 58 -6.66 1.85 -5.68
CA GLY A 58 -7.46 0.63 -5.85
C GLY A 58 -6.88 -0.58 -5.13
N ILE A 59 -5.58 -0.81 -5.26
CA ILE A 59 -4.86 -1.88 -4.55
C ILE A 59 -4.93 -1.66 -3.03
N SER A 60 -4.67 -0.44 -2.57
CA SER A 60 -4.77 -0.08 -1.15
C SER A 60 -6.17 -0.33 -0.59
N ALA A 61 -7.22 0.07 -1.32
CA ALA A 61 -8.61 -0.19 -0.94
C ALA A 61 -8.90 -1.70 -0.89
N GLY A 62 -8.41 -2.47 -1.84
CA GLY A 62 -8.51 -3.94 -1.86
C GLY A 62 -7.94 -4.57 -0.59
N PHE A 63 -6.76 -4.16 -0.16
CA PHE A 63 -6.15 -4.66 1.08
C PHE A 63 -6.95 -4.26 2.32
N VAL A 64 -7.52 -3.05 2.38
CA VAL A 64 -8.42 -2.66 3.48
C VAL A 64 -9.65 -3.56 3.54
N VAL A 65 -10.28 -3.84 2.39
CA VAL A 65 -11.44 -4.74 2.31
C VAL A 65 -11.08 -6.17 2.76
N VAL A 66 -9.96 -6.71 2.31
CA VAL A 66 -9.48 -8.04 2.71
C VAL A 66 -9.28 -8.10 4.22
N TYR A 67 -8.63 -7.10 4.82
CA TYR A 67 -8.47 -7.04 6.27
C TYR A 67 -9.82 -6.99 6.99
N ALA A 68 -10.72 -6.11 6.53
CA ALA A 68 -12.03 -5.90 7.13
C ALA A 68 -12.89 -7.19 7.13
N LEU A 69 -12.83 -7.96 6.06
CA LEU A 69 -13.63 -9.19 5.91
C LEU A 69 -13.00 -10.39 6.60
N LEU A 70 -11.68 -10.55 6.52
CA LEU A 70 -11.02 -11.79 6.94
C LEU A 70 -10.38 -11.69 8.32
N ILE A 71 -9.87 -10.52 8.74
CA ILE A 71 -9.07 -10.40 9.95
C ILE A 71 -9.82 -9.65 11.05
N ALA A 72 -10.38 -8.49 10.75
CA ALA A 72 -11.04 -7.63 11.72
C ALA A 72 -12.13 -8.35 12.57
N PRO A 73 -12.97 -9.28 12.04
CA PRO A 73 -13.97 -9.97 12.83
C PRO A 73 -13.38 -10.91 13.90
N ARG A 74 -12.13 -11.33 13.72
CA ARG A 74 -11.44 -12.27 14.62
C ARG A 74 -10.65 -11.57 15.71
N VAL A 75 -10.43 -10.27 15.59
CA VAL A 75 -9.64 -9.48 16.53
C VAL A 75 -10.53 -8.93 17.63
N ARG A 76 -10.20 -9.22 18.90
CA ARG A 76 -11.03 -8.87 20.05
C ARG A 76 -10.42 -7.82 20.98
N THR A 77 -9.12 -7.58 20.91
CA THR A 77 -8.42 -6.61 21.75
C THR A 77 -7.60 -5.65 20.90
N ARG A 78 -7.34 -4.45 21.43
CA ARG A 78 -6.51 -3.44 20.74
C ARG A 78 -5.08 -3.94 20.51
N GLY A 79 -4.50 -4.67 21.46
CA GLY A 79 -3.17 -5.27 21.30
C GLY A 79 -3.13 -6.31 20.19
N ALA A 80 -4.15 -7.17 20.10
CA ALA A 80 -4.29 -8.14 19.02
C ALA A 80 -4.51 -7.43 17.66
N ALA A 81 -5.26 -6.32 17.64
CA ALA A 81 -5.41 -5.50 16.44
C ALA A 81 -4.06 -4.93 15.96
N ALA A 82 -3.28 -4.37 16.87
CA ALA A 82 -1.97 -3.83 16.54
C ALA A 82 -1.03 -4.91 15.98
N ALA A 83 -0.94 -6.06 16.66
CA ALA A 83 -0.11 -7.18 16.20
C ALA A 83 -0.57 -7.71 14.83
N ALA A 84 -1.87 -7.93 14.66
CA ALA A 84 -2.44 -8.36 13.38
C ALA A 84 -2.19 -7.34 12.26
N GLY A 85 -2.28 -6.05 12.55
CA GLY A 85 -2.00 -4.98 11.60
C GLY A 85 -0.55 -4.98 11.14
N VAL A 86 0.41 -5.06 12.08
CA VAL A 86 1.84 -5.11 11.77
C VAL A 86 2.17 -6.33 10.90
N LEU A 87 1.67 -7.50 11.26
CA LEU A 87 1.86 -8.72 10.46
C LEU A 87 1.20 -8.61 9.08
N TYR A 88 0.01 -8.04 9.01
CA TYR A 88 -0.70 -7.86 7.75
C TYR A 88 0.03 -6.90 6.81
N GLY A 89 0.55 -5.78 7.32
CA GLY A 89 1.35 -4.85 6.53
C GLY A 89 2.62 -5.51 5.98
N ALA A 90 3.32 -6.30 6.80
CA ALA A 90 4.47 -7.09 6.34
C ALA A 90 4.08 -8.11 5.26
N LEU A 91 2.92 -8.75 5.39
CA LEU A 91 2.39 -9.68 4.37
C LEU A 91 1.98 -8.96 3.08
N ILE A 92 1.39 -7.76 3.15
CA ILE A 92 1.11 -6.92 1.97
C ILE A 92 2.41 -6.67 1.22
N TRP A 93 3.44 -6.20 1.92
CA TRP A 93 4.74 -5.92 1.31
C TRP A 93 5.34 -7.16 0.65
N LEU A 94 5.33 -8.29 1.35
CA LEU A 94 5.81 -9.55 0.80
C LEU A 94 5.03 -9.98 -0.44
N PHE A 95 3.70 -9.93 -0.38
CA PHE A 95 2.82 -10.27 -1.51
C PHE A 95 3.04 -9.36 -2.73
N MET A 96 3.17 -8.06 -2.50
CA MET A 96 3.47 -7.12 -3.57
C MET A 96 4.78 -7.45 -4.26
N ASN A 97 5.83 -7.74 -3.50
CA ASN A 97 7.16 -7.99 -4.04
C ASN A 97 7.36 -9.39 -4.63
N THR A 98 6.63 -10.41 -4.13
CA THR A 98 6.81 -11.80 -4.59
C THR A 98 5.77 -12.24 -5.61
N VAL A 99 4.62 -11.58 -5.66
CA VAL A 99 3.51 -11.96 -6.54
C VAL A 99 3.15 -10.84 -7.52
N VAL A 100 2.79 -9.66 -7.01
CA VAL A 100 2.22 -8.60 -7.86
C VAL A 100 3.27 -8.02 -8.81
N LEU A 101 4.42 -7.62 -8.30
CA LEU A 101 5.49 -7.06 -9.13
C LEU A 101 6.03 -8.09 -10.16
N PRO A 102 6.33 -9.35 -9.80
CA PRO A 102 6.78 -10.34 -10.78
C PRO A 102 5.76 -10.68 -11.87
N LEU A 103 4.47 -10.59 -11.60
CA LEU A 103 3.42 -10.79 -12.59
C LEU A 103 3.15 -9.55 -13.46
N GLY A 104 3.63 -8.39 -13.01
CA GLY A 104 3.49 -7.14 -13.75
C GLY A 104 4.44 -7.06 -14.96
N ARG A 105 4.18 -6.07 -15.83
CA ARG A 105 4.98 -5.78 -17.03
C ARG A 105 6.10 -4.78 -16.78
N SER A 106 6.26 -4.29 -15.54
CA SER A 106 7.33 -3.37 -15.17
C SER A 106 8.68 -4.08 -15.14
N THR A 107 9.76 -3.34 -15.44
CA THR A 107 11.12 -3.82 -15.20
C THR A 107 11.35 -3.88 -13.69
N HIS A 108 11.72 -5.06 -13.20
CA HIS A 108 11.91 -5.27 -11.76
C HIS A 108 13.25 -4.66 -11.32
N GLU A 109 13.22 -3.86 -10.27
CA GLU A 109 14.41 -3.55 -9.48
C GLU A 109 14.87 -4.83 -8.74
N PRO A 110 16.19 -5.04 -8.53
CA PRO A 110 16.68 -6.18 -7.77
C PRO A 110 16.02 -6.26 -6.40
N PHE A 111 15.64 -7.46 -5.98
CA PHE A 111 14.87 -7.75 -4.77
C PHE A 111 15.50 -7.22 -3.47
N PHE A 112 16.80 -6.99 -3.44
CA PHE A 112 17.56 -6.50 -2.31
C PHE A 112 18.28 -5.18 -2.64
N ASN A 113 17.55 -4.08 -2.72
CA ASN A 113 18.16 -2.77 -2.62
C ASN A 113 18.16 -2.31 -1.14
N GLY A 114 18.99 -1.34 -0.78
CA GLY A 114 19.11 -0.88 0.61
C GLY A 114 17.83 -0.28 1.21
N TYR A 115 16.78 -0.04 0.42
CA TYR A 115 15.48 0.46 0.85
C TYR A 115 14.47 -0.63 1.18
N TYR A 116 14.79 -1.89 0.87
CA TYR A 116 13.90 -3.03 1.02
C TYR A 116 13.38 -3.18 2.46
N ILE A 117 14.26 -3.09 3.44
CA ILE A 117 13.89 -3.16 4.86
C ILE A 117 13.07 -1.93 5.28
N ALA A 118 13.40 -0.74 4.77
CA ALA A 118 12.66 0.48 5.06
C ALA A 118 11.20 0.38 4.60
N PHE A 119 10.96 -0.14 3.40
CA PHE A 119 9.61 -0.37 2.89
C PHE A 119 8.86 -1.50 3.62
N LEU A 120 9.55 -2.53 4.08
CA LEU A 120 8.92 -3.55 4.94
C LEU A 120 8.42 -2.94 6.25
N ILE A 121 9.25 -2.13 6.91
CA ILE A 121 8.88 -1.45 8.17
C ILE A 121 7.75 -0.45 7.92
N GLU A 122 7.83 0.29 6.83
CA GLU A 122 6.81 1.25 6.43
C GLU A 122 5.45 0.54 6.25
N HIS A 123 5.38 -0.51 5.46
CA HIS A 123 4.14 -1.26 5.26
C HIS A 123 3.59 -1.85 6.56
N ALA A 124 4.44 -2.34 7.44
CA ALA A 124 4.03 -2.84 8.74
C ALA A 124 3.43 -1.74 9.62
N VAL A 125 4.07 -0.55 9.66
CA VAL A 125 3.76 0.51 10.62
C VAL A 125 2.82 1.57 10.04
N LEU A 126 2.99 1.97 8.78
CA LEU A 126 2.22 3.07 8.16
C LEU A 126 1.06 2.58 7.28
N VAL A 127 1.04 1.29 6.92
CA VAL A 127 -0.05 0.69 6.16
C VAL A 127 -0.86 -0.26 7.05
N GLY A 128 -0.29 -1.35 7.51
CA GLY A 128 -1.02 -2.40 8.19
C GLY A 128 -1.54 -2.00 9.57
N LEU A 129 -0.72 -1.34 10.38
CA LEU A 129 -1.13 -0.92 11.72
C LEU A 129 -2.29 0.10 11.69
N PRO A 130 -2.29 1.16 10.86
CA PRO A 130 -3.44 2.07 10.76
C PRO A 130 -4.72 1.38 10.27
N ILE A 131 -4.65 0.49 9.28
CA ILE A 131 -5.81 -0.29 8.83
C ILE A 131 -6.45 -1.00 10.01
N ALA A 132 -5.63 -1.71 10.79
CA ALA A 132 -6.11 -2.51 11.91
C ALA A 132 -6.74 -1.68 13.02
N LEU A 133 -6.09 -0.57 13.42
CA LEU A 133 -6.56 0.26 14.52
C LEU A 133 -7.82 1.05 14.17
N ILE A 134 -7.94 1.54 12.95
CA ILE A 134 -9.14 2.25 12.47
C ILE A 134 -10.34 1.30 12.47
N LEU A 135 -10.19 0.13 11.83
CA LEU A 135 -11.28 -0.86 11.75
C LEU A 135 -11.64 -1.47 13.11
N PHE A 136 -10.69 -1.57 14.04
CA PHE A 136 -10.97 -1.98 15.41
C PHE A 136 -11.81 -0.93 16.17
N GLY A 137 -11.50 0.36 16.01
CA GLY A 137 -12.26 1.46 16.60
C GLY A 137 -13.71 1.50 16.11
N ASP A 138 -13.92 1.39 14.82
CA ASP A 138 -15.24 1.39 14.18
C ASP A 138 -16.13 0.23 14.67
N ASN A 139 -15.57 -0.96 14.83
CA ASN A 139 -16.29 -2.12 15.35
C ASN A 139 -16.68 -1.97 16.83
N GLY A 140 -15.88 -1.28 17.63
CA GLY A 140 -16.18 -0.95 19.02
C GLY A 140 -17.38 0.01 19.12
N SER A 141 -17.37 1.06 18.31
CA SER A 141 -18.43 2.08 18.27
C SER A 141 -19.79 1.51 17.84
N ARG A 142 -19.79 0.60 16.86
CA ARG A 142 -21.01 -0.06 16.39
C ARG A 142 -21.67 -0.95 17.46
N LYS A 143 -20.88 -1.64 18.28
CA LYS A 143 -21.40 -2.51 19.35
C LYS A 143 -22.03 -1.71 20.49
N SER A 144 -21.55 -0.50 20.79
CA SER A 144 -22.09 0.36 21.84
C SER A 144 -23.36 1.11 21.43
N SER A 145 -23.69 1.18 20.15
CA SER A 145 -24.88 1.88 19.63
C SER A 145 -26.09 0.97 19.40
N LEU A 146 -25.98 -0.34 19.65
CA LEU A 146 -27.12 -1.25 19.59
C LEU A 146 -27.91 -1.17 20.90
N PRO A 147 -29.27 -0.97 20.87
CA PRO A 147 -30.09 -1.00 22.07
C PRO A 147 -29.96 -2.37 22.75
N SER A 148 -29.81 -2.36 24.07
CA SER A 148 -29.92 -3.58 24.89
C SER A 148 -31.31 -4.15 24.70
N ALA A 149 -31.41 -5.35 24.15
CA ALA A 149 -32.66 -6.11 24.03
C ALA A 149 -33.18 -6.53 25.39
#